data_d8ab99410a9a125db169c31f74cd4339
#
_entry.id   d8ab99410a9a125db169c31f74cd4339
#
_cell.length_a   1.000
_cell.length_b   1.000
_cell.length_c   1.000
_cell.angle_alpha   90.00
_cell.angle_beta   90.00
_cell.angle_gamma   90.00
#
_symmetry.space_group_name_H-M   'P 1'
#
loop_
_entity.id
_entity.type
_entity.pdbx_description
1 polymer ?
#
loop_
_entity_poly.entity_id
_entity_poly.type
_entity_poly.pdbx_seq_one_letter_code
_entity_poly.pdbx_strand_id
1 'polypeptide(L)'
;MTIHILSPQLTPPPQAYLSFIDRMRRVASSHGLDWHIELDSNGAATSNTDWDLRKLNKSHDLHVPGSCGFAVSRDLTAMAASTGWHPSQLPEGAVLGEDVQDFIKALIVEHCSSGRSTGDTQQIARAARRLFSLVRCPPWELSRENFDAVLGLKAWSDKPARDFSTVARYIDENLISVHCPVRPELKRKESSALLGSLQERQHAEKLPDLSALLELTRIVFQETPQTYMDAVRFGVVKLALFTGLRIEEVLTIPADCLVWDEHLDIVTGRPAGTVGGVSRSLRLHYYAEKHIDGAPNLLVEAHQHVPAMFEDVVVSTVTEMVEIVGPVRELLRLQQQNPSRFPDSDCRIFRTSSGRPVWTSDRLFLSLGRSTAGRTYPLQLPLQEDTEIKPMLYPGMLIALGRHAGRSMFSVYGRSPESKLMSIKPHSLRHLMNTEMFRKNVPDTIITHQFGRRTVAQSYEYDHRNLAEKLSFVKLPPAASKVLPAGSAKELVGKMVVSGMALQSHLGQSFKRIQHESGDEAAFIYLAANADGFHVTPYGFCT
;
A
#
# COMPACT_ATOMS: atom_id res chain seq x y z
N MET A 1 25.69 21.72 -25.11
CA MET A 1 25.15 21.12 -26.34
C MET A 1 23.77 21.70 -26.54
N THR A 2 23.64 22.69 -27.41
CA THR A 2 22.39 23.41 -27.65
C THR A 2 21.50 22.46 -28.46
N ILE A 3 20.41 21.98 -27.86
CA ILE A 3 19.44 21.15 -28.58
C ILE A 3 18.66 22.10 -29.49
N HIS A 4 19.01 22.11 -30.77
CA HIS A 4 18.21 22.78 -31.77
C HIS A 4 16.84 22.08 -31.80
N ILE A 5 15.78 22.84 -31.49
CA ILE A 5 14.40 22.47 -31.75
C ILE A 5 14.24 22.50 -33.26
N LEU A 6 14.51 21.40 -33.94
CA LEU A 6 13.96 21.17 -35.26
C LEU A 6 12.45 20.95 -35.04
N SER A 7 11.63 21.87 -35.52
CA SER A 7 10.21 21.57 -35.72
C SER A 7 10.16 20.39 -36.70
N PRO A 8 9.84 19.18 -36.29
CA PRO A 8 9.69 18.08 -37.23
C PRO A 8 8.53 18.42 -38.14
N GLN A 9 8.61 18.11 -39.42
CA GLN A 9 7.44 18.03 -40.25
C GLN A 9 6.52 17.00 -39.58
N LEU A 10 5.50 17.49 -38.85
CA LEU A 10 4.58 16.66 -38.10
C LEU A 10 3.86 15.77 -39.11
N THR A 11 4.07 14.47 -39.05
CA THR A 11 3.20 13.52 -39.74
C THR A 11 1.77 13.71 -39.23
N PRO A 12 0.77 13.71 -40.10
CA PRO A 12 -0.61 13.87 -39.65
C PRO A 12 -0.97 12.72 -38.69
N PRO A 13 -1.81 13.01 -37.68
CA PRO A 13 -2.21 12.00 -36.72
C PRO A 13 -2.93 10.83 -37.41
N PRO A 14 -2.56 9.57 -37.10
CA PRO A 14 -3.19 8.40 -37.68
C PRO A 14 -4.65 8.26 -37.20
N GLN A 15 -5.48 7.62 -38.02
CA GLN A 15 -6.90 7.41 -37.69
C GLN A 15 -7.11 6.67 -36.36
N ALA A 16 -6.21 5.78 -36.00
CA ALA A 16 -6.26 5.06 -34.72
C ALA A 16 -6.16 6.01 -33.52
N TYR A 17 -5.22 6.99 -33.58
CA TYR A 17 -5.10 8.04 -32.56
C TYR A 17 -6.38 8.88 -32.47
N LEU A 18 -6.86 9.39 -33.61
CA LEU A 18 -8.08 10.23 -33.64
C LEU A 18 -9.29 9.47 -33.09
N SER A 19 -9.46 8.21 -33.47
CA SER A 19 -10.54 7.36 -32.98
C SER A 19 -10.45 7.10 -31.46
N PHE A 20 -9.24 6.91 -30.94
CA PHE A 20 -9.01 6.78 -29.51
C PHE A 20 -9.38 8.04 -28.75
N ILE A 21 -8.92 9.21 -29.21
CA ILE A 21 -9.23 10.49 -28.60
C ILE A 21 -10.74 10.75 -28.63
N ASP A 22 -11.42 10.59 -29.76
CA ASP A 22 -12.85 10.82 -29.88
C ASP A 22 -13.69 9.91 -29.00
N ARG A 23 -13.31 8.65 -28.87
CA ARG A 23 -13.97 7.72 -27.97
C ARG A 23 -13.86 8.19 -26.52
N MET A 24 -12.66 8.55 -26.08
CA MET A 24 -12.42 8.98 -24.69
C MET A 24 -13.00 10.36 -24.40
N ARG A 25 -13.02 11.25 -25.35
CA ARG A 25 -13.68 12.57 -25.24
C ARG A 25 -15.17 12.43 -24.96
N ARG A 26 -15.85 11.52 -25.67
CA ARG A 26 -17.27 11.23 -25.43
C ARG A 26 -17.52 10.70 -24.02
N VAL A 27 -16.67 9.81 -23.54
CA VAL A 27 -16.75 9.29 -22.16
C VAL A 27 -16.50 10.40 -21.14
N ALA A 28 -15.47 11.23 -21.33
CA ALA A 28 -15.19 12.36 -20.44
C ALA A 28 -16.37 13.33 -20.35
N SER A 29 -16.96 13.70 -21.51
CA SER A 29 -18.12 14.59 -21.57
C SER A 29 -19.34 14.02 -20.83
N SER A 30 -19.59 12.71 -20.93
CA SER A 30 -20.69 12.07 -20.18
C SER A 30 -20.49 12.11 -18.65
N HIS A 31 -19.27 12.37 -18.19
CA HIS A 31 -18.92 12.55 -16.77
C HIS A 31 -18.78 14.04 -16.37
N GLY A 32 -19.13 14.97 -17.26
CA GLY A 32 -19.04 16.41 -17.00
C GLY A 32 -17.61 16.93 -16.85
N LEU A 33 -16.66 16.31 -17.57
CA LEU A 33 -15.28 16.81 -17.68
C LEU A 33 -15.14 17.66 -18.94
N ASP A 34 -14.59 18.86 -18.77
CA ASP A 34 -14.25 19.71 -19.89
C ASP A 34 -12.95 19.22 -20.53
N TRP A 35 -12.99 19.02 -21.85
CA TRP A 35 -11.83 18.55 -22.61
C TRP A 35 -10.86 19.68 -22.93
N HIS A 36 -11.35 20.90 -23.05
CA HIS A 36 -10.55 22.05 -23.44
C HIS A 36 -9.92 22.71 -22.22
N ILE A 37 -8.70 23.21 -22.37
CA ILE A 37 -8.02 24.06 -21.40
C ILE A 37 -8.02 25.51 -21.90
N GLU A 38 -8.13 26.46 -20.97
CA GLU A 38 -7.97 27.85 -21.26
C GLU A 38 -6.50 28.24 -21.18
N LEU A 39 -5.98 28.88 -22.23
CA LEU A 39 -4.64 29.43 -22.24
C LEU A 39 -4.75 30.97 -22.16
N ASP A 40 -3.80 31.60 -21.44
CA ASP A 40 -3.67 33.04 -21.42
C ASP A 40 -3.01 33.56 -22.71
N SER A 41 -2.89 34.88 -22.82
CA SER A 41 -2.28 35.55 -23.99
C SER A 41 -0.82 35.17 -24.24
N ASN A 42 -0.15 34.56 -23.24
CA ASN A 42 1.24 34.08 -23.32
C ASN A 42 1.32 32.58 -23.59
N GLY A 43 0.17 31.91 -23.79
CA GLY A 43 0.12 30.45 -23.95
C GLY A 43 0.29 29.66 -22.67
N ALA A 44 0.23 30.28 -21.50
CA ALA A 44 0.26 29.60 -20.23
C ALA A 44 -1.15 29.15 -19.81
N ALA A 45 -1.29 27.96 -19.25
CA ALA A 45 -2.58 27.46 -18.80
C ALA A 45 -3.09 28.29 -17.60
N THR A 46 -4.26 28.90 -17.74
CA THR A 46 -4.88 29.75 -16.72
C THR A 46 -5.71 28.93 -15.75
N SER A 47 -6.45 27.96 -16.25
CA SER A 47 -7.34 27.10 -15.50
C SER A 47 -7.51 25.75 -16.19
N ASN A 48 -8.21 24.81 -15.53
CA ASN A 48 -8.57 23.51 -16.10
C ASN A 48 -7.40 22.62 -16.59
N THR A 49 -6.22 22.77 -15.97
CA THR A 49 -5.07 21.90 -16.28
C THR A 49 -5.09 20.58 -15.53
N ASP A 50 -6.03 20.44 -14.62
CA ASP A 50 -6.25 19.27 -13.76
C ASP A 50 -7.71 18.84 -13.83
N TRP A 51 -7.92 17.54 -13.93
CA TRP A 51 -9.25 16.94 -13.81
C TRP A 51 -9.52 16.41 -12.42
N ASP A 52 -10.76 16.57 -11.96
CA ASP A 52 -11.25 15.89 -10.77
C ASP A 52 -11.59 14.44 -11.11
N LEU A 53 -10.72 13.52 -10.72
CA LEU A 53 -10.89 12.08 -10.95
C LEU A 53 -12.14 11.49 -10.29
N ARG A 54 -12.70 12.17 -9.28
CA ARG A 54 -13.95 11.75 -8.63
C ARG A 54 -15.14 11.78 -9.60
N LYS A 55 -15.08 12.58 -10.64
CA LYS A 55 -16.09 12.61 -11.71
C LYS A 55 -16.04 11.36 -12.58
N LEU A 56 -14.84 10.85 -12.89
CA LEU A 56 -14.65 9.63 -13.67
C LEU A 56 -14.86 8.36 -12.84
N ASN A 57 -14.40 8.40 -11.63
CA ASN A 57 -14.48 7.27 -10.74
C ASN A 57 -15.63 7.49 -9.76
N LYS A 58 -16.74 6.77 -9.95
CA LYS A 58 -17.83 6.69 -8.99
C LYS A 58 -17.41 5.94 -7.71
N SER A 59 -16.12 5.67 -7.56
CA SER A 59 -15.55 5.06 -6.38
C SER A 59 -15.86 5.90 -5.16
N HIS A 60 -16.40 5.27 -4.17
CA HIS A 60 -16.53 5.82 -2.83
C HIS A 60 -15.20 5.76 -2.07
N ASP A 61 -14.09 5.59 -2.80
CA ASP A 61 -12.75 5.61 -2.24
C ASP A 61 -12.49 6.97 -1.58
N LEU A 62 -12.21 6.91 -0.32
CA LEU A 62 -12.01 8.06 0.56
C LEU A 62 -10.71 8.80 0.29
N HIS A 63 -9.80 8.13 -0.37
CA HIS A 63 -8.46 8.60 -0.69
C HIS A 63 -8.30 8.91 -2.17
N VAL A 64 -9.42 9.11 -2.90
CA VAL A 64 -9.36 9.50 -4.30
C VAL A 64 -8.59 10.81 -4.41
N PRO A 65 -7.45 10.85 -5.10
CA PRO A 65 -6.79 12.11 -5.42
C PRO A 65 -7.81 13.02 -6.11
N GLY A 66 -8.05 14.19 -5.54
CA GLY A 66 -9.05 15.11 -6.06
C GLY A 66 -8.67 15.64 -7.44
N SER A 67 -7.38 15.71 -7.79
CA SER A 67 -6.94 16.26 -9.06
C SER A 67 -5.89 15.39 -9.77
N CYS A 68 -5.98 15.34 -11.08
CA CYS A 68 -5.02 14.70 -11.97
C CYS A 68 -4.64 15.66 -13.09
N GLY A 69 -3.40 16.16 -13.05
CA GLY A 69 -2.90 17.08 -14.05
C GLY A 69 -2.55 16.39 -15.37
N PHE A 70 -2.80 17.06 -16.47
CA PHE A 70 -2.50 16.56 -17.82
C PHE A 70 -1.71 17.55 -18.68
N ALA A 71 -1.71 18.83 -18.34
CA ALA A 71 -1.20 19.87 -19.21
C ALA A 71 0.22 20.33 -18.90
N VAL A 72 0.60 20.38 -17.63
CA VAL A 72 1.87 20.98 -17.19
C VAL A 72 2.77 19.92 -16.58
N SER A 73 4.03 19.96 -16.92
CA SER A 73 5.05 19.10 -16.35
C SER A 73 5.53 19.60 -14.98
N ARG A 74 4.66 19.60 -13.99
CA ARG A 74 4.97 20.06 -12.61
C ARG A 74 6.12 19.29 -11.95
N ASP A 75 6.50 18.15 -12.51
CA ASP A 75 7.52 17.26 -11.96
C ASP A 75 8.92 17.48 -12.55
N LEU A 76 9.15 18.53 -13.36
CA LEU A 76 10.43 18.75 -14.03
C LEU A 76 11.59 18.93 -13.05
N THR A 77 11.36 19.60 -11.91
CA THR A 77 12.41 19.76 -10.88
C THR A 77 12.79 18.44 -10.24
N ALA A 78 11.80 17.61 -9.90
CA ALA A 78 12.03 16.27 -9.36
C ALA A 78 12.70 15.36 -10.40
N MET A 79 12.35 15.53 -11.67
CA MET A 79 12.91 14.81 -12.81
C MET A 79 14.34 15.25 -13.09
N ALA A 80 14.68 16.55 -13.00
CA ALA A 80 16.03 17.06 -13.08
C ALA A 80 16.92 16.45 -11.98
N ALA A 81 16.45 16.43 -10.74
CA ALA A 81 17.15 15.81 -9.62
C ALA A 81 17.38 14.31 -9.84
N SER A 82 16.43 13.60 -10.47
CA SER A 82 16.52 12.17 -10.71
C SER A 82 17.31 11.78 -11.97
N THR A 83 17.43 12.66 -12.96
CA THR A 83 18.15 12.41 -14.23
C THR A 83 19.55 13.00 -14.27
N GLY A 84 19.92 13.79 -13.25
CA GLY A 84 21.18 14.55 -13.25
C GLY A 84 21.18 15.75 -14.21
N TRP A 85 20.03 16.11 -14.76
CA TRP A 85 19.87 17.31 -15.58
C TRP A 85 19.77 18.54 -14.67
N HIS A 86 20.37 19.63 -15.10
CA HIS A 86 20.23 20.88 -14.37
C HIS A 86 18.82 21.44 -14.56
N PRO A 87 18.12 21.92 -13.50
CA PRO A 87 16.76 22.48 -13.61
C PRO A 87 16.62 23.53 -14.71
N SER A 88 17.66 24.34 -14.97
CA SER A 88 17.65 25.35 -16.03
C SER A 88 17.64 24.78 -17.46
N GLN A 89 17.89 23.47 -17.62
CA GLN A 89 17.82 22.79 -18.93
C GLN A 89 16.39 22.34 -19.26
N LEU A 90 15.50 22.43 -18.28
CA LEU A 90 14.10 22.08 -18.41
C LEU A 90 13.28 23.37 -18.47
N PRO A 91 12.41 23.55 -19.45
CA PRO A 91 11.56 24.74 -19.52
C PRO A 91 10.60 24.72 -18.33
N GLU A 92 10.79 25.60 -17.35
CA GLU A 92 9.87 25.78 -16.24
C GLU A 92 8.48 26.11 -16.78
N GLY A 93 7.47 25.33 -16.33
CA GLY A 93 6.08 25.59 -16.67
C GLY A 93 5.71 25.34 -18.13
N ALA A 94 6.54 24.66 -18.91
CA ALA A 94 6.20 24.36 -20.29
C ALA A 94 4.91 23.53 -20.37
N VAL A 95 3.92 24.09 -21.03
CA VAL A 95 2.68 23.39 -21.37
C VAL A 95 3.02 22.35 -22.43
N LEU A 96 2.56 21.12 -22.23
CA LEU A 96 2.69 20.05 -23.24
C LEU A 96 1.87 20.41 -24.47
N GLY A 97 2.29 19.98 -25.66
CA GLY A 97 1.54 20.17 -26.89
C GLY A 97 0.12 19.60 -26.77
N GLU A 98 -0.82 20.17 -27.49
CA GLU A 98 -2.25 19.81 -27.43
C GLU A 98 -2.47 18.31 -27.68
N ASP A 99 -1.77 17.74 -28.66
CA ASP A 99 -1.82 16.31 -28.97
C ASP A 99 -1.42 15.42 -27.79
N VAL A 100 -0.37 15.82 -27.08
CA VAL A 100 0.11 15.09 -25.89
C VAL A 100 -0.89 15.24 -24.75
N GLN A 101 -1.45 16.43 -24.56
CA GLN A 101 -2.49 16.65 -23.54
C GLN A 101 -3.74 15.82 -23.83
N ASP A 102 -4.17 15.78 -25.07
CA ASP A 102 -5.32 14.98 -25.50
C ASP A 102 -5.07 13.50 -25.28
N PHE A 103 -3.87 13.02 -25.58
CA PHE A 103 -3.48 11.64 -25.27
C PHE A 103 -3.51 11.36 -23.77
N ILE A 104 -2.97 12.26 -22.93
CA ILE A 104 -2.95 12.06 -21.47
C ILE A 104 -4.37 12.07 -20.91
N LYS A 105 -5.26 12.95 -21.38
CA LYS A 105 -6.69 12.97 -21.03
C LYS A 105 -7.36 11.65 -21.40
N ALA A 106 -7.14 11.17 -22.62
CA ALA A 106 -7.67 9.91 -23.09
C ALA A 106 -7.15 8.72 -22.26
N LEU A 107 -5.87 8.73 -21.93
CA LEU A 107 -5.23 7.73 -21.07
C LEU A 107 -5.85 7.72 -19.65
N ILE A 108 -6.11 8.89 -19.07
CA ILE A 108 -6.78 9.02 -17.76
C ILE A 108 -8.17 8.37 -17.81
N VAL A 109 -8.97 8.72 -18.83
CA VAL A 109 -10.32 8.18 -18.99
C VAL A 109 -10.30 6.66 -19.16
N GLU A 110 -9.48 6.15 -20.07
CA GLU A 110 -9.38 4.70 -20.34
C GLU A 110 -8.92 3.93 -19.11
N HIS A 111 -7.92 4.46 -18.39
CA HIS A 111 -7.38 3.81 -17.20
C HIS A 111 -8.41 3.76 -16.06
N CYS A 112 -9.13 4.86 -15.80
CA CYS A 112 -10.24 4.88 -14.85
C CYS A 112 -11.39 3.95 -15.26
N SER A 113 -11.77 3.95 -16.55
CA SER A 113 -12.86 3.11 -17.07
C SER A 113 -12.55 1.62 -17.01
N SER A 114 -11.27 1.24 -17.05
CA SER A 114 -10.82 -0.15 -16.89
C SER A 114 -10.84 -0.64 -15.44
N GLY A 115 -11.42 0.12 -14.51
CA GLY A 115 -11.55 -0.26 -13.09
C GLY A 115 -10.27 -0.11 -12.27
N ARG A 116 -9.31 0.69 -12.74
CA ARG A 116 -8.09 0.99 -11.99
C ARG A 116 -8.33 2.08 -10.95
N SER A 117 -7.53 2.05 -9.88
CA SER A 117 -7.65 3.06 -8.83
C SER A 117 -7.25 4.45 -9.35
N THR A 118 -7.83 5.49 -8.74
CA THR A 118 -7.49 6.89 -9.06
C THR A 118 -6.03 7.21 -8.73
N GLY A 119 -5.48 6.62 -7.67
CA GLY A 119 -4.06 6.76 -7.33
C GLY A 119 -3.15 6.17 -8.41
N ASP A 120 -3.50 5.01 -8.96
CA ASP A 120 -2.78 4.39 -10.07
C ASP A 120 -2.90 5.24 -11.34
N THR A 121 -4.11 5.72 -11.66
CA THR A 121 -4.35 6.62 -12.79
C THR A 121 -3.51 7.90 -12.71
N GLN A 122 -3.40 8.50 -11.52
CA GLN A 122 -2.56 9.68 -11.31
C GLN A 122 -1.06 9.37 -11.56
N GLN A 123 -0.58 8.18 -11.18
CA GLN A 123 0.79 7.76 -11.45
C GLN A 123 1.04 7.56 -12.95
N ILE A 124 0.11 6.91 -13.65
CA ILE A 124 0.22 6.70 -15.10
C ILE A 124 0.17 8.03 -15.86
N ALA A 125 -0.71 8.95 -15.50
CA ALA A 125 -0.74 10.30 -16.09
C ALA A 125 0.58 11.06 -15.84
N ARG A 126 1.16 10.92 -14.63
CA ARG A 126 2.48 11.47 -14.32
C ARG A 126 3.58 10.84 -15.18
N ALA A 127 3.54 9.52 -15.36
CA ALA A 127 4.49 8.83 -16.23
C ALA A 127 4.39 9.30 -17.67
N ALA A 128 3.18 9.46 -18.21
CA ALA A 128 2.97 9.96 -19.56
C ALA A 128 3.51 11.40 -19.71
N ARG A 129 3.22 12.31 -18.78
CA ARG A 129 3.77 13.67 -18.80
C ARG A 129 5.30 13.67 -18.82
N ARG A 130 5.93 12.84 -17.97
CA ARG A 130 7.40 12.71 -17.92
C ARG A 130 7.96 12.18 -19.24
N LEU A 131 7.35 11.11 -19.77
CA LEU A 131 7.78 10.51 -21.02
C LEU A 131 7.78 11.55 -22.15
N PHE A 132 6.65 12.21 -22.40
CA PHE A 132 6.52 13.17 -23.50
C PHE A 132 7.28 14.49 -23.28
N SER A 133 7.54 14.88 -22.02
CA SER A 133 8.43 16.00 -21.72
C SER A 133 9.88 15.72 -22.13
N LEU A 134 10.31 14.44 -22.07
CA LEU A 134 11.67 14.03 -22.44
C LEU A 134 11.81 13.77 -23.94
N VAL A 135 10.86 13.01 -24.51
CA VAL A 135 10.93 12.60 -25.92
C VAL A 135 10.58 13.76 -26.86
N ARG A 136 9.67 14.64 -26.48
CA ARG A 136 9.25 15.82 -27.26
C ARG A 136 8.75 15.49 -28.67
N CYS A 137 8.08 14.36 -28.84
CA CYS A 137 7.38 13.98 -30.06
C CYS A 137 5.88 13.81 -29.79
N PRO A 138 5.01 13.92 -30.82
CA PRO A 138 3.61 13.58 -30.66
C PRO A 138 3.44 12.07 -30.35
N PRO A 139 2.32 11.65 -29.72
CA PRO A 139 2.13 10.26 -29.29
C PRO A 139 2.23 9.22 -30.42
N TRP A 140 1.87 9.59 -31.64
CA TRP A 140 1.91 8.69 -32.81
C TRP A 140 3.30 8.56 -33.43
N GLU A 141 4.28 9.37 -33.04
CA GLU A 141 5.67 9.25 -33.47
C GLU A 141 6.58 8.61 -32.40
N LEU A 142 6.02 8.22 -31.27
CA LEU A 142 6.80 7.55 -30.25
C LEU A 142 7.33 6.21 -30.78
N SER A 143 8.65 6.10 -30.88
CA SER A 143 9.31 4.87 -31.29
C SER A 143 9.83 4.08 -30.09
N ARG A 144 10.15 2.80 -30.33
CA ARG A 144 10.83 1.97 -29.33
C ARG A 144 12.17 2.55 -28.89
N GLU A 145 12.94 3.12 -29.84
CA GLU A 145 14.23 3.73 -29.54
C GLU A 145 14.09 4.92 -28.59
N ASN A 146 13.10 5.79 -28.82
CA ASN A 146 12.79 6.91 -27.93
C ASN A 146 12.41 6.40 -26.53
N PHE A 147 11.61 5.35 -26.47
CA PHE A 147 11.15 4.77 -25.22
C PHE A 147 12.30 4.13 -24.44
N ASP A 148 13.15 3.35 -25.11
CA ASP A 148 14.35 2.72 -24.52
C ASP A 148 15.37 3.76 -24.06
N ALA A 149 15.53 4.87 -24.78
CA ALA A 149 16.37 5.98 -24.36
C ALA A 149 15.89 6.61 -23.04
N VAL A 150 14.59 6.77 -22.85
CA VAL A 150 14.04 7.26 -21.58
C VAL A 150 14.23 6.25 -20.46
N LEU A 151 14.00 4.95 -20.72
CA LEU A 151 14.24 3.90 -19.72
C LEU A 151 15.72 3.75 -19.34
N GLY A 152 16.62 4.02 -20.27
CA GLY A 152 18.07 3.96 -20.05
C GLY A 152 18.64 5.08 -19.20
N LEU A 153 17.86 6.12 -18.91
CA LEU A 153 18.27 7.17 -17.97
C LEU A 153 18.40 6.57 -16.57
N LYS A 154 19.60 6.66 -15.98
CA LYS A 154 20.03 5.95 -14.75
C LYS A 154 19.20 6.21 -13.49
N ALA A 155 18.15 6.99 -13.57
CA ALA A 155 17.45 7.53 -12.42
C ALA A 155 16.12 6.84 -12.09
N TRP A 156 15.67 5.88 -12.88
CA TRP A 156 14.37 5.27 -12.64
C TRP A 156 14.49 4.06 -11.70
N SER A 157 13.81 4.14 -10.57
CA SER A 157 13.51 2.95 -9.78
C SER A 157 12.52 2.03 -10.54
N ASP A 158 12.33 0.79 -10.08
CA ASP A 158 11.48 -0.20 -10.75
C ASP A 158 10.03 0.26 -10.98
N LYS A 159 9.50 1.12 -10.10
CA LYS A 159 8.11 1.58 -10.20
C LYS A 159 7.87 2.52 -11.38
N PRO A 160 8.61 3.62 -11.58
CA PRO A 160 8.49 4.47 -12.76
C PRO A 160 8.71 3.72 -14.08
N ALA A 161 9.66 2.80 -14.15
CA ALA A 161 9.88 1.98 -15.34
C ALA A 161 8.63 1.15 -15.70
N ARG A 162 7.92 0.61 -14.70
CA ARG A 162 6.68 -0.11 -14.88
C ARG A 162 5.55 0.81 -15.33
N ASP A 163 5.47 2.01 -14.78
CA ASP A 163 4.46 3.00 -15.14
C ASP A 163 4.65 3.45 -16.60
N PHE A 164 5.88 3.70 -17.06
CA PHE A 164 6.19 3.94 -18.48
C PHE A 164 5.79 2.77 -19.37
N SER A 165 6.07 1.54 -18.96
CA SER A 165 5.66 0.34 -19.70
C SER A 165 4.14 0.22 -19.80
N THR A 166 3.40 0.71 -18.83
CA THR A 166 1.94 0.77 -18.89
C THR A 166 1.47 1.81 -19.91
N VAL A 167 2.10 2.98 -19.97
CA VAL A 167 1.81 3.99 -21.02
C VAL A 167 2.05 3.40 -22.40
N ALA A 168 3.21 2.77 -22.62
CA ALA A 168 3.54 2.11 -23.90
C ALA A 168 2.53 1.01 -24.25
N ARG A 169 2.04 0.26 -23.28
CA ARG A 169 0.98 -0.75 -23.50
C ARG A 169 -0.29 -0.13 -24.06
N TYR A 170 -0.75 1.00 -23.53
CA TYR A 170 -1.94 1.68 -24.07
C TYR A 170 -1.71 2.18 -25.49
N ILE A 171 -0.50 2.64 -25.82
CA ILE A 171 -0.12 3.05 -27.18
C ILE A 171 -0.21 1.84 -28.13
N ASP A 172 0.32 0.69 -27.74
CA ASP A 172 0.32 -0.54 -28.55
C ASP A 172 -1.07 -1.14 -28.70
N GLU A 173 -1.84 -1.26 -27.61
CA GLU A 173 -3.20 -1.82 -27.61
C GLU A 173 -4.18 -0.99 -28.48
N ASN A 174 -3.98 0.31 -28.57
CA ASN A 174 -4.80 1.20 -29.39
C ASN A 174 -4.15 1.58 -30.72
N LEU A 175 -3.00 0.99 -31.07
CA LEU A 175 -2.25 1.23 -32.31
C LEU A 175 -2.01 2.73 -32.58
N ILE A 176 -1.70 3.48 -31.51
CA ILE A 176 -1.58 4.95 -31.55
C ILE A 176 -0.33 5.36 -32.33
N SER A 177 0.81 4.69 -32.09
CA SER A 177 2.05 5.00 -32.79
C SER A 177 2.14 4.27 -34.14
N VAL A 178 2.70 4.96 -35.13
CA VAL A 178 3.06 4.37 -36.42
C VAL A 178 4.22 3.38 -36.29
N HIS A 179 4.93 3.39 -35.16
CA HIS A 179 6.06 2.53 -34.85
C HIS A 179 5.72 1.39 -33.88
N CYS A 180 4.42 1.08 -33.69
CA CYS A 180 4.02 -0.06 -32.83
C CYS A 180 4.64 -1.39 -33.31
N PRO A 181 5.11 -2.23 -32.39
CA PRO A 181 5.03 -2.09 -30.95
C PRO A 181 6.15 -1.22 -30.36
N VAL A 182 5.76 -0.24 -29.55
CA VAL A 182 6.67 0.64 -28.79
C VAL A 182 7.18 -0.05 -27.53
N ARG A 183 6.35 -0.91 -26.94
CA ARG A 183 6.67 -1.60 -25.71
C ARG A 183 7.89 -2.52 -25.88
N PRO A 184 8.94 -2.36 -25.06
CA PRO A 184 10.03 -3.33 -25.08
C PRO A 184 9.49 -4.70 -24.69
N GLU A 185 9.96 -5.75 -25.35
CA GLU A 185 9.77 -7.11 -24.85
C GLU A 185 10.39 -7.16 -23.45
N LEU A 186 9.53 -7.13 -22.44
CA LEU A 186 9.96 -7.36 -21.09
C LEU A 186 10.55 -8.78 -21.06
N LYS A 187 11.87 -8.88 -21.12
CA LYS A 187 12.54 -10.10 -20.67
C LYS A 187 11.99 -10.32 -19.26
N ARG A 188 11.15 -11.35 -19.08
CA ARG A 188 10.79 -11.79 -17.74
C ARG A 188 12.11 -11.89 -17.01
N LYS A 189 12.34 -10.99 -16.04
CA LYS A 189 13.41 -11.18 -15.08
C LYS A 189 13.13 -12.55 -14.46
N GLU A 190 13.81 -13.55 -14.96
CA GLU A 190 13.80 -14.86 -14.32
C GLU A 190 14.13 -14.59 -12.86
N SER A 191 13.19 -14.85 -12.02
CA SER A 191 13.24 -15.05 -10.55
C SER A 191 14.38 -14.41 -9.72
N SER A 192 15.13 -13.43 -10.23
CA SER A 192 15.95 -12.55 -9.39
C SER A 192 15.08 -11.81 -8.36
N ALA A 193 13.78 -11.68 -8.61
CA ALA A 193 12.79 -11.26 -7.62
C ALA A 193 12.78 -12.17 -6.37
N LEU A 194 13.08 -13.46 -6.51
CA LEU A 194 13.15 -14.37 -5.36
C LEU A 194 14.43 -14.12 -4.54
N LEU A 195 15.57 -13.92 -5.20
CA LEU A 195 16.85 -13.60 -4.54
C LEU A 195 16.85 -12.16 -3.99
N GLY A 196 16.37 -11.17 -4.75
CA GLY A 196 16.19 -9.81 -4.25
C GLY A 196 15.20 -9.74 -3.09
N SER A 197 14.05 -10.43 -3.18
CA SER A 197 13.10 -10.50 -2.06
C SER A 197 13.64 -11.29 -0.86
N LEU A 198 14.53 -12.26 -1.07
CA LEU A 198 15.23 -12.94 0.00
C LEU A 198 16.22 -12.00 0.69
N GLN A 199 17.01 -11.22 -0.05
CA GLN A 199 17.90 -10.20 0.52
C GLN A 199 17.14 -9.11 1.28
N GLU A 200 16.07 -8.57 0.74
CA GLU A 200 15.19 -7.62 1.43
C GLU A 200 14.57 -8.19 2.70
N ARG A 201 14.20 -9.47 2.69
CA ARG A 201 13.72 -10.19 3.87
C ARG A 201 14.82 -10.38 4.92
N GLN A 202 16.05 -10.58 4.48
CA GLN A 202 17.22 -10.79 5.33
C GLN A 202 17.55 -9.61 6.22
N HIS A 203 17.43 -8.41 5.68
CA HIS A 203 17.75 -7.18 6.41
C HIS A 203 16.60 -6.69 7.28
N ALA A 204 15.48 -7.44 7.34
CA ALA A 204 14.28 -7.04 8.07
C ALA A 204 13.80 -5.60 7.74
N GLU A 205 14.17 -5.07 6.57
CA GLU A 205 13.92 -3.69 6.15
C GLU A 205 12.42 -3.32 6.13
N LYS A 206 11.57 -4.32 6.05
CA LYS A 206 10.11 -4.15 6.09
C LYS A 206 9.54 -4.17 7.50
N LEU A 207 10.29 -4.69 8.49
CA LEU A 207 9.91 -4.60 9.89
C LEU A 207 10.22 -3.20 10.42
N PRO A 208 9.51 -2.74 11.46
CA PRO A 208 9.88 -1.50 12.13
C PRO A 208 11.21 -1.70 12.86
N ASP A 209 12.00 -0.63 12.94
CA ASP A 209 13.14 -0.60 13.86
C ASP A 209 12.64 -0.84 15.28
N LEU A 210 13.32 -1.69 16.04
CA LEU A 210 12.89 -2.10 17.38
C LEU A 210 12.86 -0.92 18.35
N SER A 211 13.86 -0.04 18.29
CA SER A 211 13.93 1.13 19.18
C SER A 211 12.80 2.11 18.88
N ALA A 212 12.52 2.35 17.61
CA ALA A 212 11.39 3.18 17.18
C ALA A 212 10.04 2.56 17.55
N LEU A 213 9.89 1.24 17.43
CA LEU A 213 8.67 0.54 17.83
C LEU A 213 8.43 0.64 19.34
N LEU A 214 9.46 0.39 20.16
CA LEU A 214 9.36 0.50 21.61
C LEU A 214 9.03 1.94 22.04
N GLU A 215 9.67 2.92 21.44
CA GLU A 215 9.37 4.33 21.72
C GLU A 215 7.96 4.72 21.27
N LEU A 216 7.49 4.27 20.09
CA LEU A 216 6.11 4.50 19.64
C LEU A 216 5.11 3.87 20.62
N THR A 217 5.36 2.64 21.04
CA THR A 217 4.51 1.93 22.01
C THR A 217 4.48 2.67 23.34
N ARG A 218 5.63 3.11 23.84
CA ARG A 218 5.71 3.95 25.05
C ARG A 218 4.87 5.22 24.90
N ILE A 219 5.03 5.92 23.77
CA ILE A 219 4.28 7.17 23.52
C ILE A 219 2.78 6.91 23.60
N VAL A 220 2.25 5.97 22.83
CA VAL A 220 0.80 5.79 22.72
C VAL A 220 0.14 5.19 23.97
N PHE A 221 0.92 4.56 24.87
CA PHE A 221 0.40 3.93 26.10
C PHE A 221 0.74 4.68 27.38
N GLN A 222 1.80 5.50 27.40
CA GLN A 222 2.26 6.15 28.64
C GLN A 222 2.16 7.67 28.61
N GLU A 223 2.14 8.29 27.42
CA GLU A 223 2.02 9.74 27.33
C GLU A 223 0.56 10.18 27.23
N THR A 224 0.27 11.33 27.82
CA THR A 224 -1.04 11.97 27.67
C THR A 224 -1.05 12.80 26.38
N PRO A 225 -2.02 12.59 25.47
CA PRO A 225 -2.09 13.37 24.24
C PRO A 225 -2.33 14.85 24.55
N GLN A 226 -1.53 15.75 23.94
CA GLN A 226 -1.62 17.19 24.16
C GLN A 226 -2.76 17.84 23.36
N THR A 227 -3.17 17.21 22.26
CA THR A 227 -4.17 17.74 21.34
C THR A 227 -5.17 16.67 20.95
N TYR A 228 -6.34 17.10 20.48
CA TYR A 228 -7.34 16.20 19.89
C TYR A 228 -6.74 15.31 18.78
N MET A 229 -5.96 15.91 17.87
CA MET A 229 -5.34 15.14 16.79
C MET A 229 -4.30 14.15 17.28
N ASP A 230 -3.59 14.44 18.39
CA ASP A 230 -2.67 13.47 18.98
C ASP A 230 -3.45 12.30 19.59
N ALA A 231 -4.57 12.55 20.28
CA ALA A 231 -5.43 11.49 20.80
C ALA A 231 -5.95 10.57 19.69
N VAL A 232 -6.47 11.15 18.60
CA VAL A 232 -6.93 10.38 17.43
C VAL A 232 -5.79 9.54 16.82
N ARG A 233 -4.60 10.12 16.66
CA ARG A 233 -3.42 9.42 16.13
C ARG A 233 -2.97 8.27 17.04
N PHE A 234 -3.02 8.47 18.38
CA PHE A 234 -2.71 7.41 19.34
C PHE A 234 -3.69 6.24 19.18
N GLY A 235 -4.98 6.52 19.08
CA GLY A 235 -6.00 5.49 18.83
C GLY A 235 -5.76 4.70 17.55
N VAL A 236 -5.46 5.39 16.44
CA VAL A 236 -5.13 4.75 15.16
C VAL A 236 -3.92 3.82 15.30
N VAL A 237 -2.85 4.27 15.98
CA VAL A 237 -1.64 3.46 16.17
C VAL A 237 -1.90 2.28 17.07
N LYS A 238 -2.64 2.44 18.19
CA LYS A 238 -3.04 1.35 19.08
C LYS A 238 -3.77 0.26 18.29
N LEU A 239 -4.81 0.61 17.52
CA LEU A 239 -5.54 -0.37 16.71
C LEU A 239 -4.64 -1.03 15.63
N ALA A 240 -3.81 -0.25 14.94
CA ALA A 240 -2.90 -0.80 13.93
C ALA A 240 -1.91 -1.83 14.51
N LEU A 241 -1.40 -1.57 15.73
CA LEU A 241 -0.48 -2.47 16.43
C LEU A 241 -1.12 -3.82 16.77
N PHE A 242 -2.38 -3.83 17.26
CA PHE A 242 -3.01 -5.06 17.75
C PHE A 242 -3.85 -5.79 16.73
N THR A 243 -4.27 -5.12 15.66
CA THR A 243 -5.03 -5.76 14.57
C THR A 243 -4.14 -6.14 13.40
N GLY A 244 -3.07 -5.40 13.15
CA GLY A 244 -2.25 -5.53 11.95
C GLY A 244 -3.02 -5.19 10.66
N LEU A 245 -4.17 -4.52 10.74
CA LEU A 245 -4.89 -3.99 9.60
C LEU A 245 -4.02 -2.97 8.83
N ARG A 246 -4.31 -2.74 7.56
CA ARG A 246 -3.69 -1.62 6.84
C ARG A 246 -4.12 -0.31 7.50
N ILE A 247 -3.23 0.67 7.53
CA ILE A 247 -3.58 1.97 8.13
C ILE A 247 -4.85 2.55 7.48
N GLU A 248 -5.03 2.43 6.17
CA GLU A 248 -6.22 2.91 5.48
C GLU A 248 -7.48 2.15 5.92
N GLU A 249 -7.38 0.84 6.17
CA GLU A 249 -8.46 0.04 6.75
C GLU A 249 -8.79 0.52 8.18
N VAL A 250 -7.77 0.80 9.00
CA VAL A 250 -7.97 1.36 10.37
C VAL A 250 -8.65 2.73 10.32
N LEU A 251 -8.24 3.60 9.41
CA LEU A 251 -8.81 4.95 9.26
C LEU A 251 -10.29 4.95 8.83
N THR A 252 -10.77 3.85 8.28
CA THR A 252 -12.16 3.71 7.82
C THR A 252 -13.05 2.89 8.75
N ILE A 253 -12.50 2.38 9.86
CA ILE A 253 -13.28 1.61 10.86
C ILE A 253 -14.50 2.43 11.32
N PRO A 254 -15.72 1.83 11.32
CA PRO A 254 -16.90 2.48 11.86
C PRO A 254 -16.86 2.58 13.38
N ALA A 255 -17.60 3.53 13.95
CA ALA A 255 -17.63 3.74 15.40
C ALA A 255 -18.28 2.58 16.18
N ASP A 256 -19.16 1.82 15.51
CA ASP A 256 -19.85 0.64 16.03
C ASP A 256 -19.15 -0.68 15.62
N CYS A 257 -17.84 -0.65 15.54
CA CYS A 257 -17.03 -1.74 14.97
C CYS A 257 -16.90 -3.00 15.83
N LEU A 258 -17.25 -2.94 17.12
CA LEU A 258 -17.11 -4.09 18.04
C LEU A 258 -18.28 -5.05 17.89
N VAL A 259 -18.01 -6.27 17.44
CA VAL A 259 -19.02 -7.32 17.26
C VAL A 259 -18.65 -8.52 18.12
N TRP A 260 -19.54 -8.86 19.06
CA TRP A 260 -19.37 -10.01 19.92
C TRP A 260 -20.13 -11.21 19.38
N ASP A 261 -19.43 -12.34 19.22
CA ASP A 261 -20.04 -13.63 18.91
C ASP A 261 -20.11 -14.47 20.19
N GLU A 262 -21.30 -14.96 20.48
CA GLU A 262 -21.51 -15.92 21.56
C GLU A 262 -21.38 -17.35 21.04
N HIS A 263 -20.65 -18.17 21.76
CA HIS A 263 -20.42 -19.57 21.42
C HIS A 263 -21.13 -20.48 22.42
N LEU A 264 -22.04 -21.27 21.90
CA LEU A 264 -22.77 -22.26 22.68
C LEU A 264 -22.22 -23.65 22.36
N ASP A 265 -22.15 -24.49 23.37
CA ASP A 265 -21.88 -25.92 23.20
C ASP A 265 -23.03 -26.60 22.46
N ILE A 266 -22.72 -27.29 21.38
CA ILE A 266 -23.72 -27.89 20.47
C ILE A 266 -24.56 -28.96 21.17
N VAL A 267 -24.01 -29.64 22.18
CA VAL A 267 -24.67 -30.74 22.86
C VAL A 267 -25.60 -30.24 23.98
N THR A 268 -25.09 -29.29 24.77
CA THR A 268 -25.79 -28.83 25.98
C THR A 268 -26.57 -27.54 25.79
N GLY A 269 -26.30 -26.77 24.71
CA GLY A 269 -26.87 -25.44 24.49
C GLY A 269 -26.40 -24.37 25.49
N ARG A 270 -25.43 -24.70 26.35
CA ARG A 270 -24.88 -23.78 27.35
C ARG A 270 -23.67 -23.04 26.78
N PRO A 271 -23.26 -21.90 27.40
CA PRO A 271 -22.03 -21.21 26.99
C PRO A 271 -20.84 -22.19 26.93
N ALA A 272 -20.13 -22.21 25.80
CA ALA A 272 -19.07 -23.19 25.53
C ALA A 272 -17.95 -23.19 26.59
N GLY A 273 -17.72 -22.05 27.28
CA GLY A 273 -16.77 -21.95 28.39
C GLY A 273 -17.10 -22.83 29.60
N THR A 274 -18.36 -23.25 29.76
CA THR A 274 -18.78 -24.16 30.85
C THR A 274 -18.28 -25.59 30.64
N VAL A 275 -17.90 -25.94 29.41
CA VAL A 275 -17.39 -27.27 29.01
C VAL A 275 -15.95 -27.21 28.48
N GLY A 276 -15.24 -26.12 28.79
CA GLY A 276 -13.81 -25.96 28.43
C GLY A 276 -13.53 -25.24 27.13
N GLY A 277 -14.54 -24.73 26.45
CA GLY A 277 -14.40 -23.88 25.27
C GLY A 277 -14.32 -22.38 25.61
N VAL A 278 -14.47 -21.54 24.60
CA VAL A 278 -14.58 -20.07 24.72
C VAL A 278 -16.06 -19.68 24.60
N SER A 279 -16.61 -18.95 25.58
CA SER A 279 -18.03 -18.56 25.58
C SER A 279 -18.35 -17.42 24.62
N ARG A 280 -17.39 -16.53 24.37
CA ARG A 280 -17.56 -15.40 23.44
C ARG A 280 -16.24 -15.04 22.80
N SER A 281 -16.29 -14.44 21.63
CA SER A 281 -15.12 -13.87 20.97
C SER A 281 -15.44 -12.51 20.35
N LEU A 282 -14.44 -11.65 20.29
CA LEU A 282 -14.58 -10.33 19.69
C LEU A 282 -14.16 -10.38 18.22
N ARG A 283 -15.00 -9.81 17.35
CA ARG A 283 -14.63 -9.43 15.99
C ARG A 283 -14.64 -7.92 15.83
N LEU A 284 -13.68 -7.41 15.08
CA LEU A 284 -13.65 -6.02 14.67
C LEU A 284 -14.20 -5.90 13.26
N HIS A 285 -15.29 -5.13 13.10
CA HIS A 285 -15.84 -4.78 11.79
C HIS A 285 -15.02 -3.68 11.14
N TYR A 286 -14.65 -3.84 9.87
CA TYR A 286 -13.90 -2.85 9.10
C TYR A 286 -14.27 -2.93 7.61
N TYR A 287 -13.79 -1.96 6.81
CA TYR A 287 -13.95 -1.97 5.36
C TYR A 287 -12.63 -2.36 4.70
N ALA A 288 -12.66 -3.47 3.95
CA ALA A 288 -11.46 -4.01 3.29
C ALA A 288 -11.05 -3.15 2.08
N GLU A 289 -9.75 -2.81 2.01
CA GLU A 289 -9.18 -1.97 0.94
C GLU A 289 -9.10 -2.70 -0.41
N LYS A 290 -8.84 -4.02 -0.40
CA LYS A 290 -8.65 -4.83 -1.62
C LYS A 290 -9.72 -5.89 -1.73
N HIS A 291 -10.53 -5.80 -2.79
CA HIS A 291 -11.68 -6.68 -3.01
C HIS A 291 -11.38 -7.80 -4.00
N ILE A 292 -12.15 -8.88 -3.86
CA ILE A 292 -12.07 -10.05 -4.73
C ILE A 292 -12.83 -9.79 -6.04
N ASP A 293 -13.91 -9.04 -6.02
CA ASP A 293 -14.93 -9.03 -7.06
C ASP A 293 -15.00 -7.78 -7.95
N GLY A 294 -13.93 -6.99 -7.98
CA GLY A 294 -13.82 -5.91 -8.99
C GLY A 294 -14.89 -4.83 -8.96
N ALA A 295 -15.67 -4.71 -7.88
CA ALA A 295 -16.58 -3.60 -7.67
C ALA A 295 -15.82 -2.44 -6.98
N PRO A 296 -15.16 -1.55 -7.73
CA PRO A 296 -14.23 -0.56 -7.18
C PRO A 296 -14.93 0.52 -6.35
N ASN A 297 -16.25 0.48 -6.27
CA ASN A 297 -17.07 1.62 -5.83
C ASN A 297 -17.83 1.37 -4.54
N LEU A 298 -17.65 0.20 -3.91
CA LEU A 298 -18.41 -0.17 -2.74
C LEU A 298 -17.48 -0.49 -1.58
N LEU A 299 -17.85 -0.04 -0.38
CA LEU A 299 -17.19 -0.45 0.85
C LEU A 299 -17.49 -1.93 1.11
N VAL A 300 -16.49 -2.79 1.05
CA VAL A 300 -16.67 -4.21 1.35
C VAL A 300 -16.51 -4.44 2.83
N GLU A 301 -17.61 -4.82 3.47
CA GLU A 301 -17.64 -5.13 4.89
C GLU A 301 -16.84 -6.40 5.16
N ALA A 302 -15.98 -6.35 6.15
CA ALA A 302 -15.14 -7.43 6.59
C ALA A 302 -15.07 -7.46 8.12
N HIS A 303 -14.77 -8.63 8.65
CA HIS A 303 -14.59 -8.82 10.10
C HIS A 303 -13.26 -9.49 10.36
N GLN A 304 -12.57 -9.00 11.37
CA GLN A 304 -11.32 -9.57 11.83
C GLN A 304 -11.49 -10.07 13.26
N HIS A 305 -11.11 -11.32 13.52
CA HIS A 305 -11.08 -11.85 14.87
C HIS A 305 -10.01 -11.14 15.70
N VAL A 306 -10.37 -10.72 16.91
CA VAL A 306 -9.44 -10.14 17.88
C VAL A 306 -9.02 -11.25 18.85
N PRO A 307 -7.73 -11.60 18.92
CA PRO A 307 -7.26 -12.59 19.91
C PRO A 307 -7.60 -12.15 21.34
N ALA A 308 -8.04 -13.09 22.19
CA ALA A 308 -8.50 -12.79 23.55
C ALA A 308 -7.50 -11.96 24.37
N MET A 309 -6.22 -12.14 24.17
CA MET A 309 -5.16 -11.36 24.82
C MET A 309 -5.13 -9.88 24.44
N PHE A 310 -5.80 -9.49 23.34
CA PHE A 310 -5.86 -8.11 22.85
C PHE A 310 -7.25 -7.48 22.98
N GLU A 311 -8.26 -8.25 23.43
CA GLU A 311 -9.65 -7.76 23.53
C GLU A 311 -9.76 -6.50 24.39
N ASP A 312 -9.17 -6.51 25.59
CA ASP A 312 -9.25 -5.37 26.50
C ASP A 312 -8.65 -4.10 25.91
N VAL A 313 -7.50 -4.21 25.25
CA VAL A 313 -6.82 -3.06 24.62
C VAL A 313 -7.62 -2.54 23.43
N VAL A 314 -8.18 -3.42 22.63
CA VAL A 314 -8.98 -3.01 21.46
C VAL A 314 -10.27 -2.37 21.93
N VAL A 315 -11.00 -2.98 22.87
CA VAL A 315 -12.25 -2.46 23.43
C VAL A 315 -12.02 -1.10 24.09
N SER A 316 -11.03 -0.98 24.97
CA SER A 316 -10.73 0.28 25.65
C SER A 316 -10.33 1.37 24.66
N THR A 317 -9.53 1.05 23.64
CA THR A 317 -9.13 2.02 22.60
C THR A 317 -10.34 2.49 21.78
N VAL A 318 -11.22 1.58 21.37
CA VAL A 318 -12.44 1.96 20.61
C VAL A 318 -13.36 2.83 21.49
N THR A 319 -13.58 2.43 22.73
CA THR A 319 -14.43 3.18 23.68
C THR A 319 -13.87 4.60 23.91
N GLU A 320 -12.57 4.72 24.18
CA GLU A 320 -11.88 6.00 24.32
C GLU A 320 -12.08 6.88 23.06
N MET A 321 -11.95 6.30 21.86
CA MET A 321 -12.12 7.05 20.62
C MET A 321 -13.59 7.43 20.37
N VAL A 322 -14.54 6.59 20.71
CA VAL A 322 -15.97 6.93 20.62
C VAL A 322 -16.30 8.14 21.48
N GLU A 323 -15.74 8.22 22.69
CA GLU A 323 -15.94 9.34 23.61
C GLU A 323 -15.24 10.62 23.13
N ILE A 324 -13.95 10.55 22.77
CA ILE A 324 -13.17 11.72 22.33
C ILE A 324 -13.72 12.30 21.01
N VAL A 325 -14.08 11.44 20.07
CA VAL A 325 -14.56 11.85 18.74
C VAL A 325 -16.07 12.17 18.75
N GLY A 326 -16.80 11.76 19.78
CA GLY A 326 -18.23 11.94 19.91
C GLY A 326 -18.73 13.35 19.59
N PRO A 327 -18.25 14.40 20.25
CA PRO A 327 -18.68 15.78 19.96
C PRO A 327 -18.43 16.22 18.51
N VAL A 328 -17.28 15.81 17.93
CA VAL A 328 -16.94 16.10 16.53
C VAL A 328 -17.88 15.37 15.58
N ARG A 329 -18.22 14.12 15.90
CA ARG A 329 -19.18 13.29 15.14
C ARG A 329 -20.57 13.91 15.12
N GLU A 330 -21.07 14.34 16.27
CA GLU A 330 -22.38 14.97 16.37
C GLU A 330 -22.42 16.28 15.59
N LEU A 331 -21.39 17.10 15.67
CA LEU A 331 -21.31 18.32 14.87
C LEU A 331 -21.32 18.00 13.35
N LEU A 332 -20.55 17.00 12.92
CA LEU A 332 -20.56 16.60 11.50
C LEU A 332 -21.94 16.09 11.07
N ARG A 333 -22.68 15.37 11.91
CA ARG A 333 -24.05 14.95 11.63
C ARG A 333 -25.00 16.13 11.42
N LEU A 334 -24.83 17.19 12.20
CA LEU A 334 -25.60 18.44 12.01
C LEU A 334 -25.22 19.12 10.68
N GLN A 335 -23.93 19.18 10.35
CA GLN A 335 -23.46 19.76 9.09
C GLN A 335 -23.96 18.95 7.88
N GLN A 336 -24.06 17.64 7.99
CA GLN A 336 -24.57 16.74 6.94
C GLN A 336 -26.05 16.96 6.62
N GLN A 337 -26.83 17.60 7.49
CA GLN A 337 -28.22 17.98 7.20
C GLN A 337 -28.31 19.15 6.21
N ASN A 338 -27.25 19.98 6.13
CA ASN A 338 -27.19 21.11 5.20
C ASN A 338 -25.78 21.25 4.60
N PRO A 339 -25.36 20.32 3.71
CA PRO A 339 -23.99 20.27 3.20
C PRO A 339 -23.55 21.52 2.44
N SER A 340 -24.47 22.21 1.80
CA SER A 340 -24.15 23.44 1.03
C SER A 340 -23.71 24.62 1.92
N ARG A 341 -24.10 24.62 3.19
CA ARG A 341 -23.65 25.60 4.17
C ARG A 341 -22.23 25.32 4.69
N PHE A 342 -21.78 24.07 4.58
CA PHE A 342 -20.51 23.60 5.14
C PHE A 342 -19.65 22.92 4.06
N PRO A 343 -19.23 23.65 3.01
CA PRO A 343 -18.55 23.05 1.86
C PRO A 343 -17.17 22.47 2.17
N ASP A 344 -16.54 22.91 3.25
CA ASP A 344 -15.22 22.48 3.69
C ASP A 344 -15.25 21.16 4.48
N SER A 345 -16.40 20.82 5.08
CA SER A 345 -16.59 19.58 5.82
C SER A 345 -16.95 18.41 4.90
N ASP A 346 -16.53 17.20 5.28
CA ASP A 346 -16.80 16.01 4.48
C ASP A 346 -18.18 15.41 4.81
N CYS A 347 -19.17 15.90 4.09
CA CYS A 347 -20.56 15.44 4.21
C CYS A 347 -20.93 14.31 3.26
N ARG A 348 -19.99 13.57 2.70
CA ARG A 348 -20.23 12.50 1.71
C ARG A 348 -20.91 11.28 2.31
N ILE A 349 -21.69 10.62 1.44
CA ILE A 349 -22.32 9.34 1.71
C ILE A 349 -21.64 8.28 0.84
N PHE A 350 -21.30 7.18 1.44
CA PHE A 350 -20.76 5.99 0.80
C PHE A 350 -21.80 4.87 0.83
N ARG A 351 -21.58 3.79 0.08
CA ARG A 351 -22.41 2.61 0.14
C ARG A 351 -21.58 1.36 0.36
N THR A 352 -22.08 0.47 1.19
CA THR A 352 -21.47 -0.85 1.35
C THR A 352 -21.82 -1.76 0.16
N SER A 353 -21.15 -2.89 0.06
CA SER A 353 -21.48 -3.94 -0.92
C SER A 353 -22.91 -4.48 -0.74
N SER A 354 -23.46 -4.38 0.46
CA SER A 354 -24.87 -4.71 0.76
C SER A 354 -25.87 -3.57 0.42
N GLY A 355 -25.37 -2.41 -0.04
CA GLY A 355 -26.18 -1.22 -0.35
C GLY A 355 -26.48 -0.31 0.83
N ARG A 356 -26.00 -0.62 2.03
CA ARG A 356 -26.17 0.20 3.24
C ARG A 356 -25.45 1.54 3.07
N PRO A 357 -26.11 2.69 3.34
CA PRO A 357 -25.42 3.98 3.34
C PRO A 357 -24.47 4.07 4.54
N VAL A 358 -23.30 4.67 4.32
CA VAL A 358 -22.28 4.95 5.34
C VAL A 358 -21.88 6.41 5.19
N TRP A 359 -21.97 7.17 6.25
CA TRP A 359 -21.59 8.56 6.30
C TRP A 359 -20.16 8.72 6.78
N THR A 360 -19.52 9.82 6.43
CA THR A 360 -18.23 10.16 7.03
C THR A 360 -18.31 10.23 8.56
N SER A 361 -19.45 10.69 9.10
CA SER A 361 -19.70 10.73 10.55
C SER A 361 -19.81 9.36 11.23
N ASP A 362 -20.01 8.27 10.47
CA ASP A 362 -20.07 6.92 11.06
C ASP A 362 -18.67 6.37 11.41
N ARG A 363 -17.59 7.03 11.00
CA ARG A 363 -16.23 6.57 11.25
C ARG A 363 -15.79 6.78 12.67
N LEU A 364 -14.93 5.88 13.14
CA LEU A 364 -14.30 6.00 14.44
C LEU A 364 -13.35 7.22 14.52
N PHE A 365 -12.61 7.50 13.43
CA PHE A 365 -11.57 8.51 13.38
C PHE A 365 -11.92 9.68 12.47
N LEU A 366 -12.14 10.84 13.08
CA LEU A 366 -12.38 12.10 12.39
C LEU A 366 -11.24 13.09 12.69
N SER A 367 -10.92 13.92 11.72
CA SER A 367 -9.94 15.00 11.84
C SER A 367 -10.61 16.37 11.78
N LEU A 368 -10.01 17.32 12.42
CA LEU A 368 -10.39 18.72 12.31
C LEU A 368 -9.52 19.40 11.25
N GLY A 369 -10.15 20.15 10.34
CA GLY A 369 -9.44 21.00 9.40
C GLY A 369 -8.59 22.03 10.15
N ARG A 370 -7.45 22.39 9.59
CA ARG A 370 -6.67 23.51 10.11
C ARG A 370 -7.48 24.77 9.85
N SER A 371 -7.87 25.47 10.92
CA SER A 371 -8.29 26.86 10.73
C SER A 371 -7.13 27.62 10.06
N THR A 372 -7.47 28.58 9.21
CA THR A 372 -6.52 29.49 8.53
C THR A 372 -5.53 30.18 9.48
N ALA A 373 -5.73 30.09 10.81
CA ALA A 373 -4.89 30.63 11.85
C ALA A 373 -3.87 29.65 12.46
N GLY A 374 -3.71 28.43 11.91
CA GLY A 374 -2.74 27.45 12.42
C GLY A 374 -3.04 26.90 13.82
N ARG A 375 -4.27 27.01 14.29
CA ARG A 375 -4.68 26.59 15.63
C ARG A 375 -4.59 25.09 15.80
N THR A 376 -3.87 24.68 16.84
CA THR A 376 -3.92 23.31 17.35
C THR A 376 -5.12 23.23 18.31
N TYR A 377 -6.05 22.34 18.05
CA TYR A 377 -7.19 22.16 18.96
C TYR A 377 -6.74 21.44 20.22
N PRO A 378 -7.04 22.00 21.43
CA PRO A 378 -6.82 21.30 22.68
C PRO A 378 -7.67 20.03 22.73
N LEU A 379 -7.39 19.15 23.69
CA LEU A 379 -8.13 17.92 23.86
C LEU A 379 -9.62 18.18 24.20
N GLN A 380 -9.90 19.21 24.98
CA GLN A 380 -11.25 19.72 25.21
C GLN A 380 -11.54 20.83 24.20
N LEU A 381 -12.43 20.55 23.27
CA LEU A 381 -12.67 21.35 22.08
C LEU A 381 -13.73 22.42 22.27
N PRO A 382 -13.43 23.68 22.05
CA PRO A 382 -14.46 24.67 21.73
C PRO A 382 -14.84 24.50 20.23
N LEU A 383 -15.73 23.55 19.92
CA LEU A 383 -16.25 23.37 18.57
C LEU A 383 -17.18 24.52 18.21
N GLN A 384 -17.00 25.09 17.03
CA GLN A 384 -17.89 26.06 16.41
C GLN A 384 -18.72 25.36 15.33
N GLU A 385 -19.90 25.90 15.02
CA GLU A 385 -20.80 25.29 14.03
C GLU A 385 -20.14 25.10 12.64
N ASP A 386 -19.23 25.98 12.27
CA ASP A 386 -18.48 26.00 11.01
C ASP A 386 -17.11 25.30 11.09
N THR A 387 -16.81 24.61 12.20
CA THR A 387 -15.56 23.84 12.31
C THR A 387 -15.48 22.81 11.18
N GLU A 388 -14.43 22.91 10.37
CA GLU A 388 -14.15 21.98 9.27
C GLU A 388 -13.85 20.57 9.82
N ILE A 389 -14.64 19.58 9.42
CA ILE A 389 -14.47 18.18 9.85
C ILE A 389 -14.25 17.30 8.62
N LYS A 390 -13.19 16.50 8.67
CA LYS A 390 -12.81 15.55 7.61
C LYS A 390 -12.51 14.18 8.20
N PRO A 391 -12.51 13.11 7.40
CA PRO A 391 -11.97 11.84 7.85
C PRO A 391 -10.47 11.98 8.12
N MET A 392 -9.96 11.19 9.04
CA MET A 392 -8.50 11.06 9.20
C MET A 392 -7.92 10.41 7.94
N LEU A 393 -6.85 10.99 7.39
CA LEU A 393 -6.26 10.57 6.11
C LEU A 393 -4.85 9.98 6.29
N TYR A 394 -4.49 9.06 5.41
CA TYR A 394 -3.18 8.40 5.36
C TYR A 394 -1.97 9.38 5.39
N PRO A 395 -1.94 10.49 4.60
CA PRO A 395 -0.85 11.46 4.70
C PRO A 395 -0.67 12.07 6.10
N GLY A 396 -1.76 12.25 6.85
CA GLY A 396 -1.70 12.69 8.23
C GLY A 396 -0.99 11.69 9.15
N MET A 397 -1.15 10.38 8.88
CA MET A 397 -0.43 9.33 9.60
C MET A 397 1.04 9.23 9.20
N LEU A 398 1.40 9.50 7.94
CA LEU A 398 2.81 9.58 7.53
C LEU A 398 3.56 10.69 8.28
N ILE A 399 2.93 11.86 8.46
CA ILE A 399 3.48 12.95 9.28
C ILE A 399 3.57 12.50 10.75
N ALA A 400 2.50 11.93 11.30
CA ALA A 400 2.44 11.49 12.69
C ALA A 400 3.53 10.45 13.04
N LEU A 401 3.85 9.56 12.10
CA LEU A 401 4.87 8.53 12.24
C LEU A 401 6.27 8.97 11.78
N GLY A 402 6.50 10.26 11.55
CA GLY A 402 7.82 10.83 11.24
C GLY A 402 8.33 10.55 9.83
N ARG A 403 7.47 10.11 8.88
CA ARG A 403 7.86 9.81 7.49
C ARG A 403 7.85 11.02 6.57
N HIS A 404 7.12 12.06 6.95
CA HIS A 404 7.07 13.35 6.26
C HIS A 404 7.37 14.48 7.24
N ALA A 405 7.85 15.60 6.72
CA ALA A 405 8.11 16.80 7.52
C ALA A 405 6.82 17.26 8.22
N GLY A 406 6.96 17.64 9.49
CA GLY A 406 5.87 18.14 10.32
C GLY A 406 5.94 17.66 11.76
N ARG A 407 4.89 17.93 12.52
CA ARG A 407 4.76 17.53 13.91
C ARG A 407 4.45 16.03 14.02
N SER A 408 5.47 15.22 14.27
CA SER A 408 5.32 13.79 14.51
C SER A 408 5.12 13.48 16.00
N MET A 409 4.60 12.29 16.30
CA MET A 409 4.53 11.79 17.68
C MET A 409 5.92 11.69 18.31
N PHE A 410 6.92 11.26 17.55
CA PHE A 410 8.29 11.20 18.01
C PHE A 410 8.87 12.59 18.33
N SER A 411 8.67 13.57 17.44
CA SER A 411 9.19 14.93 17.66
C SER A 411 8.58 15.64 18.87
N VAL A 412 7.34 15.27 19.24
CA VAL A 412 6.61 15.88 20.35
C VAL A 412 6.88 15.15 21.68
N TYR A 413 6.77 13.82 21.67
CA TYR A 413 6.76 13.00 22.88
C TYR A 413 8.06 12.20 23.08
N GLY A 414 9.01 12.24 22.14
CA GLY A 414 10.30 11.59 22.27
C GLY A 414 11.12 12.16 23.42
N ARG A 415 11.71 11.28 24.25
CA ARG A 415 12.43 11.66 25.46
C ARG A 415 13.88 12.08 25.22
N SER A 416 14.48 11.59 24.15
CA SER A 416 15.86 11.92 23.78
C SER A 416 15.92 12.60 22.40
N PRO A 417 17.01 13.31 22.08
CA PRO A 417 17.22 13.87 20.75
C PRO A 417 17.10 12.82 19.64
N GLU A 418 17.62 11.61 19.86
CA GLU A 418 17.58 10.48 18.92
C GLU A 418 16.13 10.00 18.74
N SER A 419 15.37 9.85 19.84
CA SER A 419 13.98 9.41 19.76
C SER A 419 13.09 10.42 19.02
N LYS A 420 13.39 11.71 19.08
CA LYS A 420 12.66 12.76 18.34
C LYS A 420 12.84 12.69 16.82
N LEU A 421 13.91 12.04 16.34
CA LEU A 421 14.21 11.85 14.94
C LEU A 421 13.73 10.50 14.37
N MET A 422 13.18 9.63 15.23
CA MET A 422 12.69 8.32 14.83
C MET A 422 11.51 8.42 13.86
N SER A 423 11.35 7.38 13.06
CA SER A 423 10.21 7.24 12.16
C SER A 423 9.85 5.77 11.92
N ILE A 424 8.57 5.52 11.68
CA ILE A 424 8.06 4.18 11.35
C ILE A 424 7.24 4.23 10.06
N LYS A 425 7.47 3.25 9.18
CA LYS A 425 6.62 3.04 8.00
C LYS A 425 5.28 2.44 8.47
N PRO A 426 4.11 3.03 8.16
CA PRO A 426 2.82 2.47 8.62
C PRO A 426 2.65 0.99 8.28
N HIS A 427 3.04 0.59 7.06
CA HIS A 427 2.90 -0.79 6.61
C HIS A 427 3.79 -1.78 7.36
N SER A 428 4.88 -1.32 8.01
CA SER A 428 5.77 -2.19 8.79
C SER A 428 5.08 -2.76 10.03
N LEU A 429 4.05 -2.10 10.57
CA LEU A 429 3.25 -2.62 11.68
C LEU A 429 2.49 -3.89 11.27
N ARG A 430 1.95 -3.91 10.05
CA ARG A 430 1.30 -5.11 9.49
C ARG A 430 2.30 -6.24 9.23
N HIS A 431 3.51 -5.93 8.75
CA HIS A 431 4.58 -6.90 8.61
C HIS A 431 4.98 -7.50 9.95
N LEU A 432 5.09 -6.65 10.99
CA LEU A 432 5.37 -7.08 12.35
C LEU A 432 4.34 -8.09 12.86
N MET A 433 3.05 -7.71 12.85
CA MET A 433 1.99 -8.59 13.35
C MET A 433 1.95 -9.93 12.62
N ASN A 434 2.08 -9.92 11.29
CA ASN A 434 2.12 -11.16 10.52
C ASN A 434 3.33 -12.05 10.90
N THR A 435 4.52 -11.45 11.05
CA THR A 435 5.73 -12.18 11.43
C THR A 435 5.63 -12.75 12.84
N GLU A 436 5.06 -11.99 13.79
CA GLU A 436 4.83 -12.46 15.16
C GLU A 436 3.84 -13.63 15.21
N MET A 437 2.79 -13.61 14.41
CA MET A 437 1.88 -14.77 14.32
C MET A 437 2.61 -16.02 13.83
N PHE A 438 3.48 -15.90 12.83
CA PHE A 438 4.33 -17.00 12.39
C PHE A 438 5.32 -17.44 13.51
N ARG A 439 5.91 -16.48 14.24
CA ARG A 439 6.78 -16.78 15.40
C ARG A 439 6.06 -17.53 16.51
N LYS A 440 4.77 -17.26 16.68
CA LYS A 440 3.89 -17.97 17.63
C LYS A 440 3.31 -19.27 17.07
N ASN A 441 3.78 -19.69 15.89
CA ASN A 441 3.34 -20.91 15.21
C ASN A 441 1.83 -20.96 14.95
N VAL A 442 1.21 -19.80 14.69
CA VAL A 442 -0.18 -19.75 14.23
C VAL A 442 -0.23 -20.36 12.83
N PRO A 443 -1.17 -21.27 12.54
CA PRO A 443 -1.31 -21.86 11.22
C PRO A 443 -1.43 -20.81 10.11
N ASP A 444 -0.75 -21.02 8.99
CA ASP A 444 -0.68 -20.09 7.87
C ASP A 444 -2.06 -19.81 7.23
N THR A 445 -2.96 -20.79 7.26
CA THR A 445 -4.36 -20.64 6.84
C THR A 445 -5.11 -19.64 7.73
N ILE A 446 -4.90 -19.70 9.05
CA ILE A 446 -5.49 -18.76 10.02
C ILE A 446 -4.89 -17.36 9.78
N ILE A 447 -3.56 -17.26 9.62
CA ILE A 447 -2.90 -15.98 9.29
C ILE A 447 -3.47 -15.40 8.00
N THR A 448 -3.65 -16.24 6.98
CA THR A 448 -4.19 -15.84 5.69
C THR A 448 -5.60 -15.27 5.82
N HIS A 449 -6.46 -15.97 6.55
CA HIS A 449 -7.83 -15.54 6.83
C HIS A 449 -7.86 -14.25 7.67
N GLN A 450 -7.04 -14.17 8.72
CA GLN A 450 -6.93 -13.02 9.62
C GLN A 450 -6.63 -11.70 8.88
N PHE A 451 -5.81 -11.78 7.84
CA PHE A 451 -5.43 -10.61 7.04
C PHE A 451 -6.23 -10.44 5.73
N GLY A 452 -7.31 -11.19 5.55
CA GLY A 452 -8.18 -11.09 4.37
C GLY A 452 -7.45 -11.37 3.06
N ARG A 453 -6.53 -12.34 3.03
CA ARG A 453 -5.74 -12.68 1.85
C ARG A 453 -6.38 -13.81 1.05
N ARG A 454 -6.11 -13.82 -0.25
CA ARG A 454 -6.66 -14.83 -1.18
C ARG A 454 -5.90 -16.16 -1.11
N THR A 455 -4.60 -16.10 -0.86
CA THR A 455 -3.72 -17.28 -0.88
C THR A 455 -2.74 -17.26 0.28
N VAL A 456 -2.36 -18.45 0.73
CA VAL A 456 -1.35 -18.64 1.76
C VAL A 456 0.00 -18.04 1.33
N ALA A 457 0.34 -18.10 0.04
CA ALA A 457 1.55 -17.51 -0.50
C ALA A 457 1.69 -16.01 -0.19
N GLN A 458 0.58 -15.27 -0.21
CA GLN A 458 0.58 -13.86 0.17
C GLN A 458 0.94 -13.64 1.65
N SER A 459 0.67 -14.60 2.54
CA SER A 459 1.06 -14.51 3.95
C SER A 459 2.55 -14.68 4.12
N TYR A 460 3.17 -15.52 3.32
CA TYR A 460 4.63 -15.71 3.33
C TYR A 460 5.40 -14.50 2.79
N GLU A 461 4.80 -13.63 1.97
CA GLU A 461 5.42 -12.35 1.58
C GLU A 461 5.65 -11.40 2.76
N TYR A 462 4.88 -11.59 3.83
CA TYR A 462 4.96 -10.83 5.08
C TYR A 462 5.69 -11.58 6.20
N ASP A 463 6.22 -12.77 5.94
CA ASP A 463 6.99 -13.56 6.89
C ASP A 463 8.47 -13.17 6.84
N HIS A 464 8.90 -12.39 7.82
CA HIS A 464 10.29 -11.91 7.96
C HIS A 464 11.10 -12.69 8.99
N ARG A 465 10.65 -13.90 9.36
CA ARG A 465 11.47 -14.80 10.18
C ARG A 465 12.76 -15.14 9.44
N ASN A 466 13.88 -15.14 10.15
CA ASN A 466 15.13 -15.63 9.61
C ASN A 466 15.10 -17.17 9.44
N LEU A 467 16.13 -17.72 8.78
CA LEU A 467 16.17 -19.15 8.51
C LEU A 467 16.20 -19.99 9.79
N ALA A 468 16.94 -19.56 10.82
CA ALA A 468 17.03 -20.27 12.09
C ALA A 468 15.66 -20.30 12.80
N GLU A 469 14.93 -19.18 12.80
CA GLU A 469 13.56 -19.12 13.34
C GLU A 469 12.60 -20.05 12.59
N LYS A 470 12.69 -20.13 11.26
CA LYS A 470 11.87 -21.06 10.46
C LYS A 470 12.19 -22.52 10.76
N LEU A 471 13.46 -22.84 10.88
CA LEU A 471 13.93 -24.20 11.14
C LEU A 471 13.74 -24.63 12.60
N SER A 472 13.54 -23.71 13.53
CA SER A 472 13.28 -24.05 14.94
C SER A 472 12.03 -24.91 15.13
N PHE A 473 11.04 -24.77 14.26
CA PHE A 473 9.78 -25.52 14.29
C PHE A 473 9.83 -26.86 13.54
N VAL A 474 10.90 -27.11 12.77
CA VAL A 474 11.05 -28.37 12.02
C VAL A 474 11.53 -29.46 12.96
N LYS A 475 10.66 -30.43 13.18
CA LYS A 475 11.03 -31.65 13.94
C LYS A 475 11.72 -32.64 13.02
N LEU A 476 12.90 -33.06 13.40
CA LEU A 476 13.60 -34.14 12.71
C LEU A 476 13.02 -35.49 13.11
N PRO A 477 12.97 -36.49 12.20
CA PRO A 477 12.62 -37.86 12.55
C PRO A 477 13.62 -38.46 13.57
N PRO A 478 13.21 -39.46 14.35
CA PRO A 478 14.10 -40.10 15.33
C PRO A 478 15.40 -40.66 14.74
N ALA A 479 15.38 -41.09 13.48
CA ALA A 479 16.56 -41.56 12.76
C ALA A 479 17.61 -40.44 12.57
N ALA A 480 17.17 -39.19 12.35
CA ALA A 480 18.06 -38.05 12.23
C ALA A 480 18.76 -37.68 13.53
N SER A 481 18.04 -37.77 14.66
CA SER A 481 18.58 -37.40 15.99
C SER A 481 19.74 -38.27 16.45
N LYS A 482 19.90 -39.47 15.88
CA LYS A 482 21.02 -40.38 16.15
C LYS A 482 22.31 -39.95 15.48
N VAL A 483 22.22 -39.27 14.33
CA VAL A 483 23.38 -39.00 13.47
C VAL A 483 23.68 -37.51 13.34
N LEU A 484 22.69 -36.63 13.61
CA LEU A 484 22.83 -35.18 13.54
C LEU A 484 22.90 -34.60 14.96
N PRO A 485 24.07 -34.11 15.43
CA PRO A 485 24.18 -33.51 16.76
C PRO A 485 23.28 -32.30 16.93
N ALA A 486 22.56 -32.20 18.04
CA ALA A 486 21.70 -31.08 18.35
C ALA A 486 22.49 -29.76 18.40
N GLY A 487 21.96 -28.69 17.83
CA GLY A 487 22.59 -27.37 17.74
C GLY A 487 23.69 -27.26 16.68
N SER A 488 23.98 -28.33 15.93
CA SER A 488 25.02 -28.34 14.90
C SER A 488 24.55 -27.78 13.57
N ALA A 489 25.50 -27.35 12.69
CA ALA A 489 25.22 -27.02 11.32
C ALA A 489 24.57 -28.18 10.55
N LYS A 490 24.95 -29.43 10.88
CA LYS A 490 24.35 -30.64 10.29
C LYS A 490 22.88 -30.78 10.63
N GLU A 491 22.47 -30.47 11.85
CA GLU A 491 21.05 -30.43 12.22
C GLU A 491 20.27 -29.40 11.42
N LEU A 492 20.83 -28.19 11.24
CA LEU A 492 20.20 -27.15 10.43
C LEU A 492 20.02 -27.58 8.98
N VAL A 493 21.06 -28.16 8.37
CA VAL A 493 20.99 -28.72 7.01
C VAL A 493 19.93 -29.84 6.95
N GLY A 494 19.88 -30.73 7.94
CA GLY A 494 18.86 -31.77 8.06
C GLY A 494 17.44 -31.19 8.09
N LYS A 495 17.22 -30.16 8.89
CA LYS A 495 15.94 -29.45 8.96
C LYS A 495 15.59 -28.76 7.62
N MET A 496 16.57 -28.19 6.91
CA MET A 496 16.34 -27.60 5.58
C MET A 496 15.93 -28.64 4.55
N VAL A 497 16.54 -29.84 4.58
CA VAL A 497 16.18 -30.93 3.66
C VAL A 497 14.79 -31.48 3.99
N VAL A 498 14.50 -31.74 5.26
CA VAL A 498 13.19 -32.26 5.72
C VAL A 498 12.05 -31.25 5.44
N SER A 499 12.30 -29.96 5.63
CA SER A 499 11.32 -28.90 5.35
C SER A 499 11.08 -28.64 3.85
N GLY A 500 11.86 -29.26 2.98
CA GLY A 500 11.76 -29.05 1.55
C GLY A 500 12.55 -27.84 1.00
N MET A 501 13.16 -27.02 1.85
CA MET A 501 13.89 -25.83 1.43
C MET A 501 15.14 -26.13 0.58
N ALA A 502 15.73 -27.32 0.77
CA ALA A 502 16.93 -27.77 0.06
C ALA A 502 16.68 -28.86 -0.98
N LEU A 503 15.43 -29.19 -1.28
CA LEU A 503 15.09 -30.32 -2.19
C LEU A 503 15.63 -30.17 -3.62
N GLN A 504 15.79 -28.96 -4.10
CA GLN A 504 16.30 -28.70 -5.45
C GLN A 504 17.84 -28.72 -5.50
N SER A 505 18.53 -28.72 -4.37
CA SER A 505 19.98 -28.86 -4.30
C SER A 505 20.41 -30.31 -4.61
N HIS A 506 21.66 -30.49 -5.09
CA HIS A 506 22.23 -31.81 -5.31
C HIS A 506 22.15 -32.68 -4.03
N LEU A 507 22.42 -32.08 -2.86
CA LEU A 507 22.31 -32.77 -1.56
C LEU A 507 20.88 -33.23 -1.28
N GLY A 508 19.88 -32.35 -1.52
CA GLY A 508 18.47 -32.68 -1.30
C GLY A 508 17.95 -33.75 -2.24
N GLN A 509 18.35 -33.72 -3.50
CA GLN A 509 18.00 -34.74 -4.49
C GLN A 509 18.62 -36.10 -4.14
N SER A 510 19.91 -36.12 -3.79
CA SER A 510 20.60 -37.33 -3.35
C SER A 510 20.02 -37.90 -2.06
N PHE A 511 19.69 -37.02 -1.09
CA PHE A 511 19.00 -37.42 0.12
C PHE A 511 17.67 -38.12 -0.18
N LYS A 512 16.84 -37.53 -1.04
CA LYS A 512 15.53 -38.11 -1.41
C LYS A 512 15.68 -39.44 -2.13
N ARG A 513 16.65 -39.58 -3.01
CA ARG A 513 16.93 -40.83 -3.70
C ARG A 513 17.32 -41.94 -2.69
N ILE A 514 18.29 -41.64 -1.81
CA ILE A 514 18.74 -42.61 -0.79
C ILE A 514 17.61 -42.93 0.21
N GLN A 515 16.79 -41.94 0.58
CA GLN A 515 15.63 -42.13 1.42
C GLN A 515 14.65 -43.15 0.82
N HIS A 516 14.42 -43.04 -0.49
CA HIS A 516 13.53 -43.95 -1.21
C HIS A 516 14.13 -45.35 -1.39
N GLU A 517 15.43 -45.43 -1.67
CA GLU A 517 16.12 -46.72 -1.94
C GLU A 517 16.53 -47.49 -0.70
N SER A 518 16.92 -46.77 0.37
CA SER A 518 17.61 -47.38 1.55
C SER A 518 17.03 -46.93 2.88
N GLY A 519 15.97 -46.12 2.87
CA GLY A 519 15.28 -45.66 4.08
C GLY A 519 15.89 -44.43 4.75
N ASP A 520 15.20 -43.96 5.79
CA ASP A 520 15.52 -42.70 6.48
C ASP A 520 16.91 -42.71 7.12
N GLU A 521 17.30 -43.79 7.78
CA GLU A 521 18.57 -43.88 8.50
C GLU A 521 19.76 -43.72 7.55
N ALA A 522 19.76 -44.41 6.42
CA ALA A 522 20.79 -44.30 5.38
C ALA A 522 20.87 -42.90 4.80
N ALA A 523 19.72 -42.26 4.56
CA ALA A 523 19.66 -40.89 4.05
C ALA A 523 20.24 -39.87 5.03
N PHE A 524 19.97 -40.02 6.33
CA PHE A 524 20.55 -39.11 7.33
C PHE A 524 22.04 -39.38 7.60
N ILE A 525 22.52 -40.61 7.48
CA ILE A 525 23.96 -40.93 7.50
C ILE A 525 24.66 -40.24 6.33
N TYR A 526 24.10 -40.39 5.10
CA TYR A 526 24.62 -39.69 3.92
C TYR A 526 24.68 -38.19 4.13
N LEU A 527 23.61 -37.61 4.66
CA LEU A 527 23.54 -36.15 4.92
C LEU A 527 24.59 -35.73 5.95
N ALA A 528 24.73 -36.48 7.06
CA ALA A 528 25.73 -36.20 8.10
C ALA A 528 27.18 -36.24 7.55
N ALA A 529 27.46 -37.19 6.65
CA ALA A 529 28.78 -37.31 6.03
C ALA A 529 29.10 -36.16 5.04
N ASN A 530 28.10 -35.63 4.35
CA ASN A 530 28.27 -34.61 3.33
C ASN A 530 27.98 -33.17 3.80
N ALA A 531 27.46 -33.00 5.00
CA ALA A 531 27.12 -31.66 5.53
C ALA A 531 28.32 -30.91 6.15
N ASP A 532 29.48 -31.52 6.30
CA ASP A 532 30.69 -30.87 6.84
C ASP A 532 31.29 -29.81 5.89
N GLY A 533 30.99 -29.88 4.58
CA GLY A 533 31.39 -28.88 3.60
C GLY A 533 30.45 -27.70 3.45
N PHE A 534 29.35 -27.66 4.21
CA PHE A 534 28.36 -26.60 4.06
C PHE A 534 28.51 -25.50 5.10
N HIS A 535 28.70 -24.28 4.63
CA HIS A 535 28.57 -23.10 5.46
C HIS A 535 27.10 -22.69 5.55
N VAL A 536 26.51 -22.87 6.73
CA VAL A 536 25.14 -22.41 6.98
C VAL A 536 25.18 -20.93 7.30
N THR A 537 24.52 -20.15 6.46
CA THR A 537 24.33 -18.71 6.65
C THR A 537 22.89 -18.47 7.11
N PRO A 538 22.56 -17.31 7.68
CA PRO A 538 21.16 -16.93 7.97
C PRO A 538 20.21 -17.04 6.75
N TYR A 539 20.74 -17.27 5.57
CA TYR A 539 20.10 -17.16 4.26
C TYR A 539 20.00 -18.48 3.50
N GLY A 540 20.68 -19.47 3.96
CA GLY A 540 20.82 -20.77 3.32
C GLY A 540 22.16 -21.39 3.60
N PHE A 541 22.60 -22.28 2.75
CA PHE A 541 23.95 -22.85 2.81
C PHE A 541 24.66 -22.67 1.47
N CYS A 542 25.97 -22.53 1.50
CA CYS A 542 26.84 -22.61 0.33
C CYS A 542 27.85 -23.72 0.50
N THR A 543 28.28 -24.29 -0.62
CA THR A 543 29.37 -25.28 -0.69
C THR A 543 30.70 -24.60 -0.90
#